data_df95f4cfcd7d36eaa2aa70c7ea1d9bef
#
_entry.id   df95f4cfcd7d36eaa2aa70c7ea1d9bef
#
_cell.length_a   1.000
_cell.length_b   1.000
_cell.length_c   1.000
_cell.angle_alpha   90.00
_cell.angle_beta   90.00
_cell.angle_gamma   90.00
#
_symmetry.space_group_name_H-M   'P 1'
#
loop_
_entity.id
_entity.type
_entity.pdbx_description
1 polymer ?
#
loop_
_entity_poly.entity_id
_entity_poly.type
_entity_poly.pdbx_seq_one_letter_code
_entity_poly.pdbx_strand_id
1 'polypeptide(L)'
;MTTQTDTIQGPIAAPDSERHWAASAHLAALLLALMTSWMAGIAGVVGAGIVYLIKRDDSEFIADHAREAVNFNLSMFIYACLGVATAIALVGVTVLTLGIGLIVTLPAGLLLVAACAGIAVLWLVCSVIAAFKAWNGERYRYPFSIRLLR
;
A
#
# COMPACT_ATOMS: atom_id res chain seq x y z
N MET A 1 -14.16 -28.25 -46.97
CA MET A 1 -12.97 -28.29 -46.08
C MET A 1 -12.72 -26.86 -45.66
N THR A 2 -13.42 -26.43 -44.61
CA THR A 2 -13.34 -25.05 -44.05
C THR A 2 -12.29 -25.02 -42.99
N THR A 3 -11.14 -24.42 -43.29
CA THR A 3 -10.08 -24.14 -42.36
C THR A 3 -10.58 -23.07 -41.36
N GLN A 4 -10.91 -23.51 -40.15
CA GLN A 4 -11.16 -22.66 -39.01
C GLN A 4 -9.81 -22.10 -38.57
N THR A 5 -9.53 -20.85 -38.91
CA THR A 5 -8.41 -20.09 -38.37
C THR A 5 -8.71 -19.81 -36.92
N ASP A 6 -8.13 -20.65 -36.04
CA ASP A 6 -8.04 -20.32 -34.62
C ASP A 6 -7.22 -19.04 -34.51
N THR A 7 -7.89 -17.90 -34.44
CA THR A 7 -7.32 -16.64 -33.99
C THR A 7 -6.96 -16.85 -32.53
N ILE A 8 -5.65 -17.01 -32.28
CA ILE A 8 -5.05 -16.96 -30.94
C ILE A 8 -5.39 -15.55 -30.41
N GLN A 9 -6.52 -15.45 -29.69
CA GLN A 9 -6.84 -14.25 -28.93
C GLN A 9 -5.79 -14.13 -27.82
N GLY A 10 -4.93 -13.11 -27.93
CA GLY A 10 -4.07 -12.73 -26.83
C GLY A 10 -4.89 -12.44 -25.57
N PRO A 11 -4.24 -12.33 -24.39
CA PRO A 11 -4.97 -12.08 -23.14
C PRO A 11 -5.92 -10.90 -23.33
N ILE A 12 -7.23 -11.13 -23.14
CA ILE A 12 -8.26 -10.09 -23.25
C ILE A 12 -7.92 -9.03 -22.22
N ALA A 13 -7.57 -7.83 -22.67
CA ALA A 13 -7.30 -6.71 -21.78
C ALA A 13 -8.57 -6.42 -20.95
N ALA A 14 -8.39 -6.18 -19.64
CA ALA A 14 -9.51 -5.88 -18.75
C ALA A 14 -10.36 -4.73 -19.33
N PRO A 15 -11.70 -4.83 -19.29
CA PRO A 15 -12.61 -3.78 -19.75
C PRO A 15 -12.30 -2.42 -19.07
N ASP A 16 -12.59 -1.32 -19.73
CA ASP A 16 -12.31 0.03 -19.21
C ASP A 16 -12.96 0.28 -17.85
N SER A 17 -14.20 -0.20 -17.65
CA SER A 17 -14.89 -0.10 -16.35
C SER A 17 -14.14 -0.82 -15.24
N GLU A 18 -13.57 -1.99 -15.50
CA GLU A 18 -12.77 -2.74 -14.51
C GLU A 18 -11.46 -2.04 -14.18
N ARG A 19 -10.80 -1.47 -15.19
CA ARG A 19 -9.58 -0.67 -15.00
C ARG A 19 -9.83 0.54 -14.12
N HIS A 20 -10.94 1.26 -14.34
CA HIS A 20 -11.34 2.40 -13.52
C HIS A 20 -11.61 1.99 -12.07
N TRP A 21 -12.31 0.88 -11.83
CA TRP A 21 -12.55 0.39 -10.48
C TRP A 21 -11.27 -0.10 -9.80
N ALA A 22 -10.40 -0.79 -10.52
CA ALA A 22 -9.11 -1.22 -9.98
C ALA A 22 -8.22 -0.04 -9.62
N ALA A 23 -8.13 0.99 -10.49
CA ALA A 23 -7.40 2.21 -10.18
C ALA A 23 -8.00 2.97 -9.00
N SER A 24 -9.35 3.00 -8.88
CA SER A 24 -10.03 3.66 -7.76
C SER A 24 -9.70 3.05 -6.40
N ALA A 25 -9.39 1.77 -6.31
CA ALA A 25 -8.98 1.14 -5.07
C ALA A 25 -7.67 1.75 -4.54
N HIS A 26 -6.70 1.97 -5.41
CA HIS A 26 -5.43 2.59 -5.05
C HIS A 26 -5.57 4.08 -4.78
N LEU A 27 -6.35 4.80 -5.60
CA LEU A 27 -6.60 6.23 -5.43
C LEU A 27 -7.42 6.53 -4.17
N ALA A 28 -8.47 5.75 -3.88
CA ALA A 28 -9.26 5.91 -2.67
C ALA A 28 -8.40 5.69 -1.41
N ALA A 29 -7.56 4.66 -1.42
CA ALA A 29 -6.62 4.41 -0.33
C ALA A 29 -5.66 5.60 -0.14
N LEU A 30 -5.07 6.10 -1.23
CA LEU A 30 -4.13 7.21 -1.21
C LEU A 30 -4.81 8.51 -0.74
N LEU A 31 -5.95 8.87 -1.30
CA LEU A 31 -6.66 10.10 -0.97
C LEU A 31 -7.15 10.11 0.49
N LEU A 32 -7.75 9.01 0.96
CA LEU A 32 -8.18 8.90 2.35
C LEU A 32 -7.00 8.96 3.32
N ALA A 33 -5.88 8.32 2.97
CA ALA A 33 -4.67 8.38 3.77
C ALA A 33 -4.11 9.81 3.84
N LEU A 34 -4.06 10.55 2.73
CA LEU A 34 -3.61 11.94 2.70
C LEU A 34 -4.54 12.88 3.48
N MET A 35 -5.87 12.67 3.37
CA MET A 35 -6.87 13.50 4.08
C MET A 35 -6.84 13.30 5.60
N THR A 36 -6.49 12.11 6.06
CA THR A 36 -6.53 11.75 7.48
C THR A 36 -5.17 11.83 8.18
N SER A 37 -4.10 12.11 7.45
CA SER A 37 -2.71 12.30 7.91
C SER A 37 -2.24 11.32 8.99
N TRP A 38 -2.61 11.53 10.26
CA TRP A 38 -2.19 10.72 11.41
C TRP A 38 -2.82 9.30 11.46
N MET A 39 -3.93 9.09 10.73
CA MET A 39 -4.57 7.76 10.58
C MET A 39 -4.39 7.18 9.17
N ALA A 40 -3.42 7.70 8.42
CA ALA A 40 -3.23 7.39 7.00
C ALA A 40 -3.28 5.89 6.65
N GLY A 41 -2.61 5.05 7.44
CA GLY A 41 -2.58 3.61 7.20
C GLY A 41 -3.96 2.96 7.32
N ILE A 42 -4.72 3.29 8.39
CA ILE A 42 -6.08 2.75 8.61
C ILE A 42 -7.03 3.26 7.52
N ALA A 43 -6.98 4.57 7.22
CA ALA A 43 -7.84 5.16 6.21
C ALA A 43 -7.58 4.58 4.81
N GLY A 44 -6.32 4.30 4.48
CA GLY A 44 -5.94 3.62 3.24
C GLY A 44 -6.51 2.19 3.16
N VAL A 45 -6.45 1.43 4.25
CA VAL A 45 -7.08 0.10 4.35
C VAL A 45 -8.59 0.19 4.16
N VAL A 46 -9.25 1.16 4.80
CA VAL A 46 -10.71 1.36 4.67
C VAL A 46 -11.08 1.71 3.22
N GLY A 47 -10.36 2.66 2.59
CA GLY A 47 -10.63 3.07 1.22
C GLY A 47 -10.53 1.93 0.21
N ALA A 48 -9.42 1.18 0.24
CA ALA A 48 -9.25 0.01 -0.61
C ALA A 48 -10.23 -1.12 -0.24
N GLY A 49 -10.50 -1.30 1.06
CA GLY A 49 -11.42 -2.31 1.58
C GLY A 49 -12.86 -2.10 1.11
N ILE A 50 -13.32 -0.86 1.04
CA ILE A 50 -14.66 -0.54 0.49
C ILE A 50 -14.77 -0.99 -0.96
N VAL A 51 -13.77 -0.65 -1.80
CA VAL A 51 -13.77 -1.06 -3.21
C VAL A 51 -13.72 -2.59 -3.31
N TYR A 52 -12.91 -3.25 -2.48
CA TYR A 52 -12.83 -4.71 -2.43
C TYR A 52 -14.20 -5.34 -2.12
N LEU A 53 -14.87 -4.88 -1.05
CA LEU A 53 -16.14 -5.45 -0.61
C LEU A 53 -17.28 -5.25 -1.63
N ILE A 54 -17.27 -4.12 -2.35
CA ILE A 54 -18.30 -3.80 -3.34
C ILE A 54 -18.09 -4.56 -4.65
N LYS A 55 -16.82 -4.81 -5.03
CA LYS A 55 -16.47 -5.23 -6.38
C LYS A 55 -15.76 -6.60 -6.48
N ARG A 56 -15.50 -7.27 -5.37
CA ARG A 56 -14.75 -8.54 -5.36
C ARG A 56 -15.43 -9.66 -6.15
N ASP A 57 -16.76 -9.64 -6.19
CA ASP A 57 -17.57 -10.67 -6.85
C ASP A 57 -17.87 -10.32 -8.33
N ASP A 58 -17.57 -9.09 -8.75
CA ASP A 58 -17.82 -8.61 -10.11
C ASP A 58 -16.67 -8.95 -11.08
N SER A 59 -15.41 -8.85 -10.58
CA SER A 59 -14.22 -9.03 -11.43
C SER A 59 -12.99 -9.44 -10.58
N GLU A 60 -12.33 -10.51 -11.02
CA GLU A 60 -11.05 -10.96 -10.40
C GLU A 60 -9.96 -9.89 -10.52
N PHE A 61 -9.94 -9.12 -11.60
CA PHE A 61 -8.98 -8.04 -11.79
C PHE A 61 -9.15 -6.95 -10.74
N ILE A 62 -10.39 -6.50 -10.49
CA ILE A 62 -10.67 -5.49 -9.46
C ILE A 62 -10.35 -6.05 -8.07
N ALA A 63 -10.78 -7.28 -7.79
CA ALA A 63 -10.55 -7.93 -6.51
C ALA A 63 -9.05 -8.07 -6.19
N ASP A 64 -8.23 -8.42 -7.19
CA ASP A 64 -6.78 -8.56 -7.05
C ASP A 64 -6.12 -7.20 -6.71
N HIS A 65 -6.45 -6.15 -7.44
CA HIS A 65 -5.94 -4.79 -7.17
C HIS A 65 -6.38 -4.26 -5.80
N ALA A 66 -7.64 -4.45 -5.43
CA ALA A 66 -8.15 -3.99 -4.15
C ALA A 66 -7.51 -4.75 -2.98
N ARG A 67 -7.32 -6.07 -3.09
CA ARG A 67 -6.57 -6.87 -2.10
C ARG A 67 -5.14 -6.39 -1.93
N GLU A 68 -4.43 -6.15 -3.03
CA GLU A 68 -3.06 -5.64 -2.98
C GLU A 68 -3.00 -4.25 -2.33
N ALA A 69 -3.95 -3.37 -2.61
CA ALA A 69 -4.03 -2.06 -1.97
C ALA A 69 -4.29 -2.17 -0.45
N VAL A 70 -5.22 -3.04 -0.02
CA VAL A 70 -5.48 -3.31 1.40
C VAL A 70 -4.22 -3.86 2.08
N ASN A 71 -3.61 -4.91 1.52
CA ASN A 71 -2.41 -5.54 2.08
C ASN A 71 -1.25 -4.53 2.22
N PHE A 72 -1.06 -3.69 1.21
CA PHE A 72 0.00 -2.69 1.23
C PHE A 72 -0.24 -1.63 2.31
N ASN A 73 -1.42 -1.03 2.38
CA ASN A 73 -1.73 -0.02 3.39
C ASN A 73 -1.69 -0.60 4.81
N LEU A 74 -2.14 -1.85 4.99
CA LEU A 74 -2.02 -2.54 6.28
C LEU A 74 -0.56 -2.79 6.67
N SER A 75 0.28 -3.15 5.69
CA SER A 75 1.73 -3.30 5.92
C SER A 75 2.36 -1.97 6.34
N MET A 76 2.02 -0.88 5.66
CA MET A 76 2.50 0.45 6.01
C MET A 76 2.05 0.88 7.40
N PHE A 77 0.83 0.55 7.80
CA PHE A 77 0.33 0.79 9.16
C PHE A 77 1.13 0.00 10.20
N ILE A 78 1.43 -1.28 9.95
CA ILE A 78 2.27 -2.10 10.83
C ILE A 78 3.67 -1.49 10.96
N TYR A 79 4.29 -1.08 9.86
CA TYR A 79 5.61 -0.45 9.89
C TYR A 79 5.60 0.88 10.64
N ALA A 80 4.54 1.67 10.50
CA ALA A 80 4.37 2.89 11.28
C ALA A 80 4.25 2.61 12.78
N CYS A 81 3.48 1.60 13.18
CA CYS A 81 3.37 1.18 14.59
C CYS A 81 4.73 0.72 15.16
N LEU A 82 5.50 -0.04 14.39
CA LEU A 82 6.85 -0.46 14.78
C LEU A 82 7.77 0.75 14.92
N GLY A 83 7.70 1.72 14.02
CA GLY A 83 8.45 2.97 14.10
C GLY A 83 8.13 3.75 15.36
N VAL A 84 6.85 3.91 15.70
CA VAL A 84 6.39 4.58 16.93
C VAL A 84 6.88 3.83 18.17
N ALA A 85 6.75 2.51 18.22
CA ALA A 85 7.22 1.70 19.35
C ALA A 85 8.73 1.85 19.54
N THR A 86 9.50 1.86 18.45
CA THR A 86 10.94 2.09 18.50
C THR A 86 11.27 3.49 19.01
N ALA A 87 10.56 4.51 18.54
CA ALA A 87 10.76 5.88 19.02
C ALA A 87 10.50 6.01 20.52
N ILE A 88 9.41 5.41 21.02
CA ILE A 88 9.10 5.38 22.46
C ILE A 88 10.21 4.69 23.24
N ALA A 89 10.73 3.57 22.76
CA ALA A 89 11.83 2.86 23.41
C ALA A 89 13.10 3.71 23.46
N LEU A 90 13.48 4.40 22.39
CA LEU A 90 14.64 5.29 22.34
C LEU A 90 14.51 6.44 23.35
N VAL A 91 13.32 7.07 23.42
CA VAL A 91 13.03 8.12 24.40
C VAL A 91 13.13 7.56 25.82
N GLY A 92 12.53 6.39 26.06
CA GLY A 92 12.59 5.72 27.37
C GLY A 92 14.03 5.46 27.84
N VAL A 93 14.88 4.92 26.96
CA VAL A 93 16.32 4.71 27.26
C VAL A 93 17.01 6.04 27.60
N THR A 94 16.75 7.09 26.83
CA THR A 94 17.34 8.41 27.08
C THR A 94 16.96 8.95 28.47
N VAL A 95 15.68 8.84 28.85
CA VAL A 95 15.17 9.30 30.14
C VAL A 95 15.75 8.48 31.30
N LEU A 96 15.70 7.14 31.19
CA LEU A 96 16.18 6.23 32.22
C LEU A 96 17.67 6.36 32.46
N THR A 97 18.44 6.76 31.46
CA THR A 97 19.90 6.99 31.59
C THR A 97 20.26 8.44 31.93
N LEU A 98 19.29 9.25 32.36
CA LEU A 98 19.46 10.68 32.68
C LEU A 98 20.16 11.46 31.55
N GLY A 99 19.87 11.12 30.30
CA GLY A 99 20.42 11.75 29.11
C GLY A 99 21.75 11.17 28.59
N ILE A 100 22.46 10.37 29.38
CA ILE A 100 23.72 9.73 28.91
C ILE A 100 23.45 8.86 27.67
N GLY A 101 22.28 8.23 27.58
CA GLY A 101 21.84 7.43 26.44
C GLY A 101 21.78 8.19 25.12
N LEU A 102 21.75 9.55 25.10
CA LEU A 102 21.70 10.35 23.88
C LEU A 102 22.85 10.04 22.91
N ILE A 103 24.01 9.63 23.42
CA ILE A 103 25.14 9.24 22.55
C ILE A 103 24.74 8.14 21.56
N VAL A 104 23.87 7.22 21.97
CA VAL A 104 23.38 6.12 21.12
C VAL A 104 22.00 6.42 20.53
N THR A 105 21.09 6.98 21.37
CA THR A 105 19.69 7.16 20.94
C THR A 105 19.50 8.29 19.94
N LEU A 106 20.37 9.29 19.92
CA LEU A 106 20.29 10.38 18.93
C LEU A 106 20.62 9.89 17.52
N PRO A 107 21.75 9.23 17.22
CA PRO A 107 22.01 8.70 15.90
C PRO A 107 20.99 7.62 15.49
N ALA A 108 20.55 6.76 16.42
CA ALA A 108 19.50 5.77 16.15
C ALA A 108 18.17 6.43 15.81
N GLY A 109 17.79 7.50 16.50
CA GLY A 109 16.60 8.28 16.21
C GLY A 109 16.65 8.96 14.84
N LEU A 110 17.81 9.52 14.46
CA LEU A 110 18.00 10.10 13.13
C LEU A 110 17.86 9.06 12.02
N LEU A 111 18.42 7.85 12.22
CA LEU A 111 18.24 6.73 11.28
C LEU A 111 16.77 6.29 11.19
N LEU A 112 16.06 6.24 12.32
CA LEU A 112 14.63 5.92 12.35
C LEU A 112 13.82 6.94 11.54
N VAL A 113 14.07 8.24 11.72
CA VAL A 113 13.41 9.30 10.97
C VAL A 113 13.69 9.17 9.47
N ALA A 114 14.94 8.91 9.08
CA ALA A 114 15.31 8.70 7.69
C ALA A 114 14.60 7.47 7.09
N ALA A 115 14.53 6.37 7.84
CA ALA A 115 13.82 5.16 7.43
C ALA A 115 12.30 5.41 7.27
N CYS A 116 11.67 6.11 8.21
CA CYS A 116 10.25 6.48 8.13
C CYS A 116 9.97 7.38 6.92
N ALA A 117 10.84 8.36 6.65
CA ALA A 117 10.74 9.22 5.47
C ALA A 117 10.87 8.42 4.17
N GLY A 118 11.82 7.48 4.09
CA GLY A 118 11.97 6.59 2.94
C GLY A 118 10.75 5.71 2.72
N ILE A 119 10.16 5.15 3.78
CA ILE A 119 8.91 4.36 3.72
C ILE A 119 7.74 5.22 3.24
N ALA A 120 7.62 6.47 3.71
CA ALA A 120 6.56 7.38 3.28
C ALA A 120 6.67 7.72 1.78
N VAL A 121 7.87 8.00 1.28
CA VAL A 121 8.13 8.22 -0.14
C VAL A 121 7.81 6.97 -0.96
N LEU A 122 8.27 5.80 -0.51
CA LEU A 122 7.99 4.53 -1.16
C LEU A 122 6.47 4.26 -1.22
N TRP A 123 5.76 4.50 -0.12
CA TRP A 123 4.30 4.37 -0.05
C TRP A 123 3.61 5.25 -1.09
N LEU A 124 3.98 6.53 -1.18
CA LEU A 124 3.40 7.48 -2.14
C LEU A 124 3.68 7.05 -3.59
N VAL A 125 4.94 6.79 -3.90
CA VAL A 125 5.38 6.43 -5.26
C VAL A 125 4.71 5.12 -5.72
N CYS A 126 4.74 4.09 -4.87
CA CYS A 126 4.13 2.80 -5.21
C CYS A 126 2.62 2.89 -5.37
N SER A 127 1.92 3.73 -4.57
CA SER A 127 0.47 3.93 -4.70
C SER A 127 0.10 4.59 -6.03
N VAL A 128 0.88 5.59 -6.47
CA VAL A 128 0.69 6.24 -7.77
C VAL A 128 0.97 5.27 -8.93
N ILE A 129 2.08 4.53 -8.85
CA ILE A 129 2.41 3.52 -9.88
C ILE A 129 1.32 2.45 -9.96
N ALA A 130 0.82 1.97 -8.82
CA ALA A 130 -0.25 0.96 -8.78
C ALA A 130 -1.54 1.45 -9.44
N ALA A 131 -1.96 2.70 -9.16
CA ALA A 131 -3.12 3.32 -9.78
C ALA A 131 -2.95 3.43 -11.30
N PHE A 132 -1.75 3.85 -11.76
CA PHE A 132 -1.46 3.98 -13.19
C PHE A 132 -1.43 2.61 -13.89
N LYS A 133 -0.83 1.60 -13.27
CA LYS A 133 -0.81 0.22 -13.79
C LYS A 133 -2.23 -0.36 -13.90
N ALA A 134 -3.05 -0.19 -12.86
CA ALA A 134 -4.46 -0.60 -12.88
C ALA A 134 -5.24 0.10 -14.00
N TRP A 135 -5.04 1.40 -14.19
CA TRP A 135 -5.65 2.16 -15.28
C TRP A 135 -5.29 1.62 -16.66
N ASN A 136 -4.06 1.15 -16.84
CA ASN A 136 -3.60 0.54 -18.09
C ASN A 136 -4.02 -0.93 -18.24
N GLY A 137 -4.74 -1.50 -17.28
CA GLY A 137 -5.15 -2.90 -17.30
C GLY A 137 -4.04 -3.89 -16.93
N GLU A 138 -2.96 -3.39 -16.31
CA GLU A 138 -1.81 -4.20 -15.91
C GLU A 138 -1.93 -4.60 -14.44
N ARG A 139 -1.60 -5.86 -14.12
CA ARG A 139 -1.48 -6.30 -12.72
C ARG A 139 -0.26 -5.66 -12.06
N TYR A 140 -0.40 -5.29 -10.77
CA TYR A 140 0.68 -4.71 -9.98
C TYR A 140 0.79 -5.39 -8.63
N ARG A 141 2.02 -5.66 -8.20
CA ARG A 141 2.35 -6.22 -6.89
C ARG A 141 3.23 -5.23 -6.14
N TYR A 142 2.77 -4.83 -4.97
CA TYR A 142 3.52 -3.90 -4.14
C TYR A 142 4.78 -4.55 -3.57
N PRO A 143 5.93 -3.87 -3.62
CA PRO A 143 7.11 -4.30 -2.87
C PRO A 143 6.86 -4.16 -1.36
N PHE A 144 7.48 -5.03 -0.57
CA PHE A 144 7.40 -5.02 0.90
C PHE A 144 5.98 -5.13 1.48
N SER A 145 5.01 -5.59 0.71
CA SER A 145 3.64 -5.83 1.17
C SER A 145 3.54 -7.19 1.85
N ILE A 146 3.02 -7.21 3.08
CA ILE A 146 2.64 -8.43 3.79
C ILE A 146 1.28 -8.87 3.25
N ARG A 147 1.21 -10.01 2.58
CA ARG A 147 -0.03 -10.49 1.95
C ARG A 147 -0.85 -11.27 2.97
N LEU A 148 -1.69 -10.56 3.72
CA LEU A 148 -2.61 -11.14 4.69
C LEU A 148 -3.92 -11.59 4.02
N LEU A 149 -4.42 -10.81 3.06
CA LEU A 149 -5.54 -11.19 2.19
C LEU A 149 -4.99 -11.94 0.97
N ARG A 150 -5.50 -13.14 0.74
CA ARG A 150 -5.13 -14.02 -0.40
C ARG A 150 -6.31 -14.23 -1.34
#